data_9134aa6b48f09c8a98d8780c0974d6b0
#
_entry.id   9134aa6b48f09c8a98d8780c0974d6b0
#
_cell.length_a   1.000
_cell.length_b   1.000
_cell.length_c   1.000
_cell.angle_alpha   90.00
_cell.angle_beta   90.00
_cell.angle_gamma   90.00
#
_symmetry.space_group_name_H-M   'P 1'
#
loop_
_entity.id
_entity.type
_entity.pdbx_description
1 polymer ?
#
loop_
_entity_poly.entity_id
_entity_poly.type
_entity_poly.pdbx_seq_one_letter_code
_entity_poly.pdbx_strand_id
1 'polypeptide(L)'
;MVQRVSILSSLLGILIVPAHVSAAAIVASSQASQEVIIENVTANDSSVGGTVVNNSSKTFRNVVLLIRQDWLWNDERNPGPDSPGRTLSFILRQDIAPRASASFALQTPPLAERPDGRFVTTVEVTDFSEVGF
;
A
#
# COMPACT_ATOMS: atom_id res chain seq x y z
N MET A 1 2.29 -80.57 12.36
CA MET A 1 2.40 -79.31 13.09
C MET A 1 2.75 -78.22 12.08
N VAL A 2 1.81 -77.45 11.63
CA VAL A 2 2.01 -76.42 10.58
C VAL A 2 2.14 -75.07 11.25
N GLN A 3 3.34 -74.51 11.22
CA GLN A 3 3.62 -73.18 11.77
C GLN A 3 3.21 -72.13 10.73
N ARG A 4 2.19 -71.32 11.04
CA ARG A 4 1.78 -70.17 10.23
C ARG A 4 2.70 -69.01 10.56
N VAL A 5 3.49 -68.55 9.60
CA VAL A 5 4.26 -67.30 9.65
C VAL A 5 3.31 -66.19 9.23
N SER A 6 2.94 -65.33 10.16
CA SER A 6 2.21 -64.07 9.85
C SER A 6 3.24 -63.00 9.46
N ILE A 7 3.20 -62.60 8.19
CA ILE A 7 3.99 -61.45 7.72
C ILE A 7 3.17 -60.21 8.00
N LEU A 8 3.64 -59.43 9.00
CA LEU A 8 3.09 -58.08 9.23
C LEU A 8 3.67 -57.14 8.22
N SER A 9 2.91 -56.78 7.19
CA SER A 9 3.26 -55.70 6.26
C SER A 9 3.00 -54.37 6.93
N SER A 10 4.06 -53.72 7.37
CA SER A 10 4.04 -52.35 7.86
C SER A 10 3.93 -51.40 6.66
N LEU A 11 2.74 -50.86 6.40
CA LEU A 11 2.54 -49.84 5.41
C LEU A 11 2.99 -48.49 5.99
N LEU A 12 4.19 -48.04 5.62
CA LEU A 12 4.70 -46.73 5.98
C LEU A 12 4.01 -45.70 5.07
N GLY A 13 2.94 -45.07 5.55
CA GLY A 13 2.24 -44.00 4.85
C GLY A 13 3.11 -42.75 4.84
N ILE A 14 3.64 -42.38 3.69
CA ILE A 14 4.31 -41.10 3.47
C ILE A 14 3.23 -40.02 3.45
N LEU A 15 3.17 -39.20 4.51
CA LEU A 15 2.29 -38.03 4.55
C LEU A 15 2.95 -36.91 3.75
N ILE A 16 2.50 -36.71 2.49
CA ILE A 16 2.93 -35.57 1.67
C ILE A 16 2.11 -34.36 2.14
N VAL A 17 2.73 -33.46 2.91
CA VAL A 17 2.15 -32.17 3.27
C VAL A 17 2.36 -31.23 2.08
N PRO A 18 1.32 -30.74 1.41
CA PRO A 18 1.50 -29.79 0.33
C PRO A 18 2.08 -28.48 0.91
N ALA A 19 3.21 -28.03 0.37
CA ALA A 19 3.75 -26.74 0.70
C ALA A 19 2.85 -25.66 0.10
N HIS A 20 2.21 -24.87 0.95
CA HIS A 20 1.42 -23.71 0.52
C HIS A 20 2.37 -22.57 0.20
N VAL A 21 2.55 -22.27 -1.06
CA VAL A 21 3.29 -21.08 -1.51
C VAL A 21 2.31 -19.92 -1.55
N SER A 22 2.44 -18.97 -0.62
CA SER A 22 1.71 -17.72 -0.67
C SER A 22 2.26 -16.84 -1.79
N ALA A 23 1.47 -16.57 -2.81
CA ALA A 23 1.81 -15.63 -3.87
C ALA A 23 1.37 -14.21 -3.48
N ALA A 24 2.24 -13.22 -3.73
CA ALA A 24 1.85 -11.82 -3.66
C ALA A 24 1.09 -11.42 -4.92
N ALA A 25 -0.07 -10.78 -4.75
CA ALA A 25 -0.85 -10.23 -5.84
C ALA A 25 -0.70 -8.70 -5.88
N ILE A 26 -0.61 -8.12 -7.07
CA ILE A 26 -0.64 -6.67 -7.27
C ILE A 26 -2.10 -6.25 -7.44
N VAL A 27 -2.53 -5.29 -6.62
CA VAL A 27 -3.90 -4.78 -6.63
C VAL A 27 -3.96 -3.49 -7.43
N ALA A 28 -4.89 -3.42 -8.37
CA ALA A 28 -5.10 -2.24 -9.20
C ALA A 28 -5.65 -1.05 -8.36
N SER A 29 -5.36 0.15 -8.79
CA SER A 29 -5.72 1.40 -8.09
C SER A 29 -7.20 1.54 -7.76
N SER A 30 -8.10 1.01 -8.60
CA SER A 30 -9.56 1.02 -8.35
C SER A 30 -9.98 0.18 -7.15
N GLN A 31 -9.25 -0.89 -6.81
CA GLN A 31 -9.47 -1.70 -5.61
C GLN A 31 -8.72 -1.13 -4.41
N ALA A 32 -7.55 -0.54 -4.63
CA ALA A 32 -6.73 0.06 -3.59
C ALA A 32 -7.50 1.08 -2.76
N SER A 33 -8.30 1.94 -3.39
CA SER A 33 -9.10 2.97 -2.72
C SER A 33 -10.19 2.45 -1.78
N GLN A 34 -10.55 1.18 -1.87
CA GLN A 34 -11.56 0.54 -1.00
C GLN A 34 -10.95 -0.12 0.24
N GLU A 35 -9.73 -0.61 0.11
CA GLU A 35 -9.06 -1.39 1.15
C GLU A 35 -8.01 -0.60 1.92
N VAL A 36 -7.55 0.51 1.35
CA VAL A 36 -6.54 1.38 1.94
C VAL A 36 -7.12 2.76 2.19
N ILE A 37 -6.98 3.23 3.41
CA ILE A 37 -7.43 4.55 3.82
C ILE A 37 -6.19 5.40 4.12
N ILE A 38 -6.18 6.62 3.61
CA ILE A 38 -5.16 7.62 3.96
C ILE A 38 -5.78 8.59 4.96
N GLU A 39 -5.11 8.76 6.09
CA GLU A 39 -5.57 9.62 7.18
C GLU A 39 -4.48 10.61 7.60
N ASN A 40 -4.89 11.68 8.26
CA ASN A 40 -4.00 12.66 8.90
C ASN A 40 -2.93 13.21 7.96
N VAL A 41 -3.30 13.49 6.71
CA VAL A 41 -2.37 14.09 5.76
C VAL A 41 -1.96 15.48 6.23
N THR A 42 -0.65 15.68 6.32
CA THR A 42 -0.04 16.97 6.62
C THR A 42 0.93 17.32 5.50
N ALA A 43 0.92 18.56 5.10
CA ALA A 43 1.83 19.06 4.08
C ALA A 43 2.31 20.46 4.43
N ASN A 44 3.58 20.71 4.19
CA ASN A 44 4.19 22.03 4.20
C ASN A 44 5.04 22.21 2.95
N ASP A 45 5.83 23.28 2.88
CA ASP A 45 6.59 23.64 1.68
C ASP A 45 7.61 22.57 1.25
N SER A 46 8.06 21.72 2.16
CA SER A 46 9.16 20.78 1.92
C SER A 46 8.91 19.37 2.45
N SER A 47 7.72 19.08 2.94
CA SER A 47 7.40 17.72 3.43
C SER A 47 5.93 17.39 3.30
N VAL A 48 5.65 16.09 3.13
CA VAL A 48 4.30 15.51 3.16
C VAL A 48 4.32 14.29 4.05
N GLY A 49 3.36 14.17 4.95
CA GLY A 49 3.22 13.03 5.84
C GLY A 49 1.78 12.62 6.02
N GLY A 50 1.58 11.49 6.65
CA GLY A 50 0.26 10.95 6.95
C GLY A 50 0.32 9.51 7.46
N THR A 51 -0.83 8.87 7.47
CA THR A 51 -0.99 7.49 7.92
C THR A 51 -1.72 6.69 6.87
N VAL A 52 -1.17 5.52 6.54
CA VAL A 52 -1.82 4.52 5.68
C VAL A 52 -2.47 3.48 6.58
N VAL A 53 -3.77 3.28 6.44
CA VAL A 53 -4.54 2.31 7.21
C VAL A 53 -4.92 1.14 6.30
N ASN A 54 -4.54 -0.07 6.69
CA ASN A 54 -4.95 -1.29 6.02
C ASN A 54 -6.31 -1.75 6.56
N ASN A 55 -7.36 -1.54 5.79
CA ASN A 55 -8.72 -1.95 6.15
C ASN A 55 -9.09 -3.34 5.61
N SER A 56 -8.11 -4.18 5.33
CA SER A 56 -8.32 -5.54 4.83
C SER A 56 -7.90 -6.62 5.84
N SER A 57 -8.14 -7.87 5.48
CA SER A 57 -7.70 -9.05 6.22
C SER A 57 -6.33 -9.59 5.78
N LYS A 58 -5.65 -8.91 4.86
CA LYS A 58 -4.36 -9.31 4.30
C LYS A 58 -3.27 -8.32 4.66
N THR A 59 -2.02 -8.74 4.63
CA THR A 59 -0.87 -7.85 4.79
C THR A 59 -0.62 -7.11 3.47
N PHE A 60 -0.42 -5.80 3.54
CA PHE A 60 0.01 -4.98 2.41
C PHE A 60 1.52 -4.79 2.42
N ARG A 61 2.08 -4.84 1.22
CA ARG A 61 3.51 -4.67 0.97
C ARG A 61 3.73 -3.76 -0.24
N ASN A 62 4.79 -2.96 -0.20
CA ASN A 62 5.16 -2.05 -1.27
C ASN A 62 4.00 -1.12 -1.67
N VAL A 63 3.36 -0.50 -0.69
CA VAL A 63 2.28 0.46 -0.95
C VAL A 63 2.84 1.67 -1.69
N VAL A 64 2.31 1.94 -2.87
CA VAL A 64 2.72 3.07 -3.70
C VAL A 64 1.78 4.24 -3.44
N LEU A 65 2.34 5.34 -2.95
CA LEU A 65 1.64 6.59 -2.74
C LEU A 65 1.93 7.55 -3.89
N LEU A 66 0.87 8.11 -4.45
CA LEU A 66 0.94 9.20 -5.41
C LEU A 66 0.61 10.50 -4.68
N ILE A 67 1.54 11.42 -4.67
CA ILE A 67 1.40 12.72 -4.03
C ILE A 67 1.26 13.76 -5.13
N ARG A 68 0.12 14.41 -5.18
CA ARG A 68 -0.17 15.50 -6.11
C ARG A 68 -0.16 16.81 -5.35
N GLN A 69 0.58 17.77 -5.87
CA GLN A 69 0.62 19.14 -5.36
C GLN A 69 0.16 20.05 -6.49
N ASP A 70 -1.13 20.35 -6.49
CA ASP A 70 -1.78 21.15 -7.50
C ASP A 70 -1.82 22.62 -7.07
N TRP A 71 -1.50 23.50 -8.01
CA TRP A 71 -1.62 24.95 -7.78
C TRP A 71 -3.08 25.39 -7.98
N LEU A 72 -3.56 26.20 -7.05
CA LEU A 72 -4.88 26.80 -7.10
C LEU A 72 -4.76 28.32 -7.02
N TRP A 73 -5.14 29.01 -8.08
CA TRP A 73 -5.18 30.47 -8.08
C TRP A 73 -6.25 30.98 -7.11
N ASN A 74 -6.09 32.22 -6.62
CA ASN A 74 -6.97 32.79 -5.60
C ASN A 74 -8.46 32.80 -5.96
N ASP A 75 -8.80 32.86 -7.25
CA ASP A 75 -10.16 32.86 -7.79
C ASP A 75 -10.66 31.47 -8.19
N GLU A 76 -9.84 30.44 -8.08
CA GLU A 76 -10.18 29.07 -8.45
C GLU A 76 -10.60 28.22 -7.24
N ARG A 77 -11.56 27.32 -7.46
CA ARG A 77 -11.97 26.30 -6.50
C ARG A 77 -11.36 24.92 -6.78
N ASN A 78 -11.02 24.66 -8.04
CA ASN A 78 -10.39 23.42 -8.47
C ASN A 78 -9.20 23.76 -9.39
N PRO A 79 -8.13 22.95 -9.36
CA PRO A 79 -6.99 23.18 -10.24
C PRO A 79 -7.38 23.13 -11.71
N GLY A 80 -6.93 24.10 -12.47
CA GLY A 80 -7.11 24.17 -13.92
C GLY A 80 -6.00 23.44 -14.69
N PRO A 81 -6.10 23.37 -16.03
CA PRO A 81 -5.11 22.72 -16.87
C PRO A 81 -3.75 23.43 -16.91
N ASP A 82 -3.70 24.66 -16.48
CA ASP A 82 -2.50 25.52 -16.41
C ASP A 82 -1.85 25.52 -15.02
N SER A 83 -2.28 24.61 -14.13
CA SER A 83 -1.71 24.49 -12.79
C SER A 83 -0.22 24.14 -12.87
N PRO A 84 0.68 24.95 -12.27
CA PRO A 84 2.11 24.65 -12.20
C PRO A 84 2.41 23.63 -11.09
N GLY A 85 1.55 22.67 -10.88
CA GLY A 85 1.67 21.62 -9.90
C GLY A 85 2.67 20.54 -10.28
N ARG A 86 2.85 19.60 -9.36
CA ARG A 86 3.71 18.44 -9.57
C ARG A 86 3.11 17.19 -8.97
N THR A 87 3.61 16.05 -9.47
CA THR A 87 3.26 14.73 -8.96
C THR A 87 4.52 14.00 -8.54
N LEU A 88 4.49 13.40 -7.37
CA LEU A 88 5.59 12.61 -6.79
C LEU A 88 5.06 11.21 -6.49
N SER A 89 5.90 10.20 -6.68
CA SER A 89 5.60 8.82 -6.31
C SER A 89 6.53 8.39 -5.18
N PHE A 90 5.95 7.71 -4.19
CA PHE A 90 6.68 7.21 -3.03
C PHE A 90 6.26 5.78 -2.71
N ILE A 91 7.23 4.90 -2.47
CA ILE A 91 6.97 3.52 -2.07
C ILE A 91 7.20 3.37 -0.58
N LEU A 92 6.13 3.06 0.15
CA LEU A 92 6.21 2.69 1.55
C LEU A 92 6.68 1.24 1.65
N ARG A 93 7.91 1.06 2.11
CA ARG A 93 8.55 -0.27 2.16
C ARG A 93 8.16 -1.10 3.38
N GLN A 94 7.54 -0.47 4.37
CA GLN A 94 7.06 -1.14 5.56
C GLN A 94 5.82 -1.98 5.22
N ASP A 95 5.81 -3.25 5.63
CA ASP A 95 4.61 -4.09 5.56
C ASP A 95 3.57 -3.57 6.55
N ILE A 96 2.31 -3.57 6.12
CA ILE A 96 1.18 -3.16 6.95
C ILE A 96 0.30 -4.37 7.20
N ALA A 97 0.32 -4.86 8.42
CA ALA A 97 -0.48 -6.00 8.84
C ALA A 97 -1.99 -5.74 8.69
N PRO A 98 -2.83 -6.79 8.64
CA PRO A 98 -4.28 -6.64 8.61
C PRO A 98 -4.79 -5.74 9.72
N ARG A 99 -5.66 -4.78 9.37
CA ARG A 99 -6.27 -3.83 10.31
C ARG A 99 -5.28 -2.93 11.06
N ALA A 100 -4.02 -2.90 10.63
CA ALA A 100 -2.98 -2.04 11.18
C ALA A 100 -2.78 -0.79 10.33
N SER A 101 -1.93 0.10 10.80
CA SER A 101 -1.55 1.32 10.10
C SER A 101 -0.05 1.54 10.11
N ALA A 102 0.44 2.33 9.15
CA ALA A 102 1.82 2.76 9.07
C ALA A 102 1.89 4.25 8.75
N SER A 103 2.73 4.98 9.45
CA SER A 103 2.99 6.38 9.16
C SER A 103 3.99 6.53 8.04
N PHE A 104 3.84 7.55 7.24
CA PHE A 104 4.82 7.96 6.24
C PHE A 104 5.20 9.42 6.41
N ALA A 105 6.43 9.74 6.06
CA ALA A 105 6.92 11.10 5.99
C ALA A 105 7.90 11.20 4.81
N LEU A 106 7.63 12.12 3.91
CA LEU A 106 8.40 12.34 2.70
C LEU A 106 8.94 13.76 2.68
N GLN A 107 10.25 13.90 2.50
CA GLN A 107 10.84 15.18 2.17
C GLN A 107 10.61 15.46 0.67
N THR A 108 10.07 16.62 0.37
CA THR A 108 9.79 17.06 -1.00
C THR A 108 10.67 18.25 -1.35
N PRO A 109 11.00 18.47 -2.62
CA PRO A 109 11.61 19.71 -3.04
C PRO A 109 10.72 20.89 -2.61
N PRO A 110 11.29 22.01 -2.15
CA PRO A 110 10.52 23.17 -1.70
C PRO A 110 9.53 23.66 -2.76
N LEU A 111 8.32 24.04 -2.30
CA LEU A 111 7.34 24.74 -3.13
C LEU A 111 7.63 26.25 -3.05
N ALA A 112 7.48 26.94 -4.18
CA ALA A 112 7.59 28.38 -4.21
C ALA A 112 6.36 29.03 -3.56
N GLU A 113 6.59 29.91 -2.58
CA GLU A 113 5.54 30.75 -2.04
C GLU A 113 5.14 31.84 -3.05
N ARG A 114 3.85 32.01 -3.28
CA ARG A 114 3.28 33.02 -4.16
C ARG A 114 2.01 33.60 -3.56
N PRO A 115 1.79 34.93 -3.65
CA PRO A 115 0.61 35.55 -3.08
C PRO A 115 -0.67 35.39 -3.92
N ASP A 116 -0.56 34.92 -5.16
CA ASP A 116 -1.64 34.82 -6.13
C ASP A 116 -2.35 33.44 -6.13
N GLY A 117 -1.99 32.58 -5.18
CA GLY A 117 -2.62 31.26 -5.02
C GLY A 117 -2.01 30.43 -3.89
N ARG A 118 -2.32 29.14 -3.91
CA ARG A 118 -1.82 28.17 -2.94
C ARG A 118 -1.67 26.80 -3.57
N PHE A 119 -0.80 25.97 -3.00
CA PHE A 119 -0.74 24.55 -3.33
C PHE A 119 -1.74 23.75 -2.50
N VAL A 120 -2.39 22.80 -3.16
CA VAL A 120 -3.26 21.80 -2.54
C VAL A 120 -2.58 20.44 -2.71
N THR A 121 -2.32 19.76 -1.58
CA THR A 121 -1.69 18.44 -1.57
C THR A 121 -2.74 17.35 -1.42
N THR A 122 -2.71 16.38 -2.33
CA THR A 122 -3.52 15.16 -2.28
C THR A 122 -2.61 13.95 -2.24
N VAL A 123 -2.94 12.96 -1.42
CA VAL A 123 -2.22 11.68 -1.34
C VAL A 123 -3.19 10.57 -1.68
N GLU A 124 -2.80 9.74 -2.64
CA GLU A 124 -3.59 8.60 -3.11
C GLU A 124 -2.73 7.33 -3.07
N VAL A 125 -3.36 6.18 -2.81
CA VAL A 125 -2.72 4.88 -3.04
C VAL A 125 -3.04 4.45 -4.45
N THR A 126 -2.00 4.17 -5.23
CA THR A 126 -2.15 3.70 -6.61
C THR A 126 -2.00 2.19 -6.74
N ASP A 127 -1.08 1.61 -5.99
CA ASP A 127 -0.77 0.19 -6.06
C ASP A 127 -0.29 -0.33 -4.70
N PHE A 128 -0.48 -1.61 -4.46
CA PHE A 128 0.15 -2.38 -3.39
C PHE A 128 0.13 -3.87 -3.70
N SER A 129 0.97 -4.64 -3.02
CA SER A 129 0.94 -6.09 -3.07
C SER A 129 0.23 -6.65 -1.85
N GLU A 130 -0.67 -7.60 -2.04
CA GLU A 130 -1.28 -8.36 -0.95
C GLU A 130 -0.51 -9.65 -0.70
N VAL A 131 -0.22 -9.92 0.56
CA VAL A 131 0.35 -11.20 1.00
C VAL A 131 -0.70 -11.90 1.82
N GLY A 132 -1.22 -13.02 1.30
CA GLY A 132 -2.17 -13.89 1.98
C GLY A 132 -1.45 -15.07 2.64
N PHE A 133 -1.95 -15.48 3.75
CA PHE A 133 -1.52 -16.71 4.41
C PHE A 133 -2.65 -17.74 4.39
#